data_226fce301d3c98eaf0dd8a7af082d103
#
_entry.id   226fce301d3c98eaf0dd8a7af082d103
#
_cell.length_a   1.000
_cell.length_b   1.000
_cell.length_c   1.000
_cell.angle_alpha   90.00
_cell.angle_beta   90.00
_cell.angle_gamma   90.00
#
_symmetry.space_group_name_H-M   'P 1'
#
loop_
_entity.id
_entity.type
_entity.pdbx_description
1 polymer ?
#
loop_
_entity_poly.entity_id
_entity_poly.type
_entity_poly.pdbx_seq_one_letter_code
_entity_poly.pdbx_strand_id
1 'polypeptide(L)'
;MTACTRALCWIGALPLQSKSCPVASAHHREDNELALPTLTGPAPDWQLRRTNGRDVLALGGDWIAQSGRIPAFPADGLAGATAGQGLAFDTTALGRWDTGLIAFLWDAKRAAVTAGLAVDSATLPDSARKLLGLLPDQLAEPRPAPRRRFQPLNWIGGGTIGLLTELGTLCTLLTATLQGGVLALLGRARIRGVDLLANIRDAGPSALIIVSVVNFLIGAILAFVGAVQLRKFAADVYVANLVGLAVVREMAAVMTAIVMAGRTGGAYAARIATMQGNEEIDALQVIGIPISDYILLPAVMALVFTMPFLYLYGCLVGMLGGFVVSIAMLNITGPGYLYQTLGAVPFNQFVFGFLKSVAFALLIGVTSCRIGLKAGRSAADVGVAATRAVVAGIVGVIAMDAVFAVIADVAGI
;
A
#
# COMPACT_ATOMS: atom_id res chain seq x y z
N MET A 1 -16.21 34.35 -24.13
CA MET A 1 -16.31 33.03 -24.76
C MET A 1 -15.37 33.05 -25.94
N THR A 2 -14.54 32.06 -26.16
CA THR A 2 -13.45 32.01 -27.16
C THR A 2 -12.17 32.78 -26.81
N ALA A 3 -11.32 32.17 -25.94
CA ALA A 3 -9.86 32.42 -25.94
C ALA A 3 -9.18 31.56 -24.86
N CYS A 4 -9.10 30.25 -25.04
CA CYS A 4 -8.24 29.39 -24.20
C CYS A 4 -7.97 28.02 -24.87
N THR A 5 -7.48 28.04 -26.13
CA THR A 5 -7.10 26.82 -26.84
C THR A 5 -6.00 27.09 -27.86
N ARG A 6 -4.89 27.72 -27.42
CA ARG A 6 -3.68 27.86 -28.24
C ARG A 6 -2.45 28.09 -27.36
N ALA A 7 -2.01 27.10 -26.63
CA ALA A 7 -0.68 27.10 -25.99
C ALA A 7 -0.23 25.70 -25.53
N LEU A 8 -0.25 24.69 -26.42
CA LEU A 8 0.39 23.41 -26.18
C LEU A 8 0.70 22.68 -27.49
N CYS A 9 1.45 23.37 -28.35
CA CYS A 9 1.93 22.77 -29.58
C CYS A 9 3.30 23.37 -29.96
N TRP A 10 4.30 23.15 -29.10
CA TRP A 10 5.70 23.45 -29.45
C TRP A 10 6.65 22.70 -28.52
N ILE A 11 6.78 21.39 -28.68
CA ILE A 11 8.02 20.65 -28.32
C ILE A 11 8.03 19.34 -29.15
N GLY A 12 8.95 19.28 -30.10
CA GLY A 12 9.64 18.07 -30.47
C GLY A 12 9.08 17.24 -31.62
N ALA A 13 9.18 17.73 -32.83
CA ALA A 13 9.23 16.89 -34.02
C ALA A 13 10.57 16.15 -34.08
N LEU A 14 10.52 14.84 -33.84
CA LEU A 14 11.52 13.88 -34.31
C LEU A 14 10.80 12.87 -35.20
N PRO A 15 11.24 12.62 -36.44
CA PRO A 15 10.58 11.71 -37.36
C PRO A 15 10.89 10.26 -36.97
N LEU A 16 9.91 9.57 -36.44
CA LEU A 16 9.93 8.10 -36.38
C LEU A 16 9.62 7.56 -37.77
N GLN A 17 10.63 7.00 -38.40
CA GLN A 17 10.50 6.24 -39.65
C GLN A 17 9.44 5.14 -39.43
N SER A 18 8.38 5.23 -40.20
CA SER A 18 7.37 4.20 -40.37
C SER A 18 8.01 2.98 -41.03
N LYS A 19 8.40 1.99 -40.23
CA LYS A 19 8.52 0.61 -40.75
C LYS A 19 7.12 0.02 -40.73
N SER A 20 6.54 -0.08 -41.92
CA SER A 20 5.34 -0.85 -42.22
C SER A 20 5.46 -2.28 -41.69
N CYS A 21 4.71 -2.60 -40.62
CA CYS A 21 4.40 -3.97 -40.31
C CYS A 21 3.39 -4.49 -41.37
N PRO A 22 3.63 -5.64 -41.98
CA PRO A 22 2.65 -6.23 -42.87
C PRO A 22 1.44 -6.69 -42.06
N VAL A 23 0.28 -6.21 -42.47
CA VAL A 23 -1.02 -6.71 -42.01
C VAL A 23 -1.08 -8.18 -42.40
N ALA A 24 -0.84 -9.06 -41.43
CA ALA A 24 -1.13 -10.47 -41.57
C ALA A 24 -2.64 -10.61 -41.57
N SER A 25 -3.13 -11.10 -42.69
CA SER A 25 -4.51 -11.52 -42.97
C SER A 25 -5.15 -12.27 -41.80
N ALA A 26 -6.38 -11.90 -41.54
CA ALA A 26 -7.31 -12.56 -40.65
C ALA A 26 -7.27 -14.08 -40.82
N HIS A 27 -6.62 -14.75 -39.91
CA HIS A 27 -7.02 -16.10 -39.57
C HIS A 27 -8.17 -15.99 -38.59
N HIS A 28 -9.32 -16.46 -39.00
CA HIS A 28 -10.42 -16.86 -38.15
C HIS A 28 -9.84 -17.52 -36.89
N ARG A 29 -9.80 -16.77 -35.83
CA ARG A 29 -9.80 -17.32 -34.50
C ARG A 29 -11.23 -17.79 -34.31
N GLU A 30 -11.44 -19.05 -34.52
CA GLU A 30 -12.57 -19.76 -33.95
C GLU A 30 -12.57 -19.36 -32.49
N ASP A 31 -13.57 -18.57 -32.12
CA ASP A 31 -13.95 -18.32 -30.74
C ASP A 31 -14.28 -19.71 -30.18
N ASN A 32 -13.27 -20.30 -29.55
CA ASN A 32 -13.46 -21.40 -28.64
C ASN A 32 -14.12 -20.80 -27.38
N GLU A 33 -15.34 -20.28 -27.57
CA GLU A 33 -16.32 -20.18 -26.51
C GLU A 33 -16.34 -21.59 -25.93
N LEU A 34 -15.72 -21.74 -24.75
CA LEU A 34 -16.01 -22.83 -23.85
C LEU A 34 -17.53 -22.79 -23.69
N ALA A 35 -18.23 -23.49 -24.58
CA ALA A 35 -19.65 -23.74 -24.50
C ALA A 35 -19.84 -24.41 -23.13
N LEU A 36 -20.18 -23.61 -22.13
CA LEU A 36 -20.72 -24.12 -20.89
C LEU A 36 -21.79 -25.11 -21.30
N PRO A 37 -21.73 -26.38 -20.90
CA PRO A 37 -22.71 -27.35 -21.28
C PRO A 37 -24.08 -26.73 -20.99
N THR A 38 -24.89 -26.57 -22.03
CA THR A 38 -26.26 -26.08 -21.90
C THR A 38 -26.93 -26.97 -20.89
N LEU A 39 -27.18 -26.43 -19.68
CA LEU A 39 -27.86 -27.10 -18.59
C LEU A 39 -29.36 -27.20 -18.96
N THR A 40 -29.68 -28.02 -19.95
CA THR A 40 -31.02 -28.29 -20.46
C THR A 40 -31.66 -29.42 -19.67
N GLY A 41 -31.66 -29.28 -18.35
CA GLY A 41 -32.49 -30.14 -17.49
C GLY A 41 -33.86 -29.51 -17.24
N PRO A 42 -34.86 -30.31 -16.77
CA PRO A 42 -36.16 -29.79 -16.38
C PRO A 42 -35.97 -28.72 -15.31
N ALA A 43 -36.71 -27.61 -15.44
CA ALA A 43 -36.65 -26.52 -14.48
C ALA A 43 -37.01 -27.00 -13.07
N PRO A 44 -36.41 -26.42 -12.01
CA PRO A 44 -36.75 -26.74 -10.63
C PRO A 44 -38.22 -26.42 -10.39
N ASP A 45 -38.95 -27.40 -9.90
CA ASP A 45 -40.38 -27.28 -9.53
C ASP A 45 -40.58 -27.79 -8.11
N TRP A 46 -41.54 -27.21 -7.41
CA TRP A 46 -41.91 -27.65 -6.09
C TRP A 46 -43.41 -27.51 -5.89
N GLN A 47 -43.98 -28.44 -5.14
CA GLN A 47 -45.42 -28.45 -4.82
C GLN A 47 -45.62 -28.85 -3.38
N LEU A 48 -46.45 -28.11 -2.67
CA LEU A 48 -46.88 -28.47 -1.35
C LEU A 48 -48.15 -29.32 -1.45
N ARG A 49 -48.08 -30.57 -1.01
CA ARG A 49 -49.20 -31.52 -1.02
C ARG A 49 -49.56 -31.90 0.40
N ARG A 50 -50.86 -31.94 0.70
CA ARG A 50 -51.33 -32.44 2.00
C ARG A 50 -51.73 -33.90 1.85
N THR A 51 -51.01 -34.82 2.48
CA THR A 51 -51.22 -36.27 2.40
C THR A 51 -51.27 -36.83 3.84
N ASN A 52 -52.38 -37.53 4.20
CA ASN A 52 -52.57 -38.14 5.51
C ASN A 52 -52.35 -37.20 6.71
N GLY A 53 -52.78 -35.92 6.59
CA GLY A 53 -52.61 -34.96 7.68
C GLY A 53 -51.20 -34.43 7.88
N ARG A 54 -50.24 -34.69 6.96
CA ARG A 54 -48.87 -34.13 6.94
C ARG A 54 -48.72 -33.29 5.69
N ASP A 55 -47.98 -32.21 5.83
CA ASP A 55 -47.59 -31.38 4.69
C ASP A 55 -46.32 -31.98 4.07
N VAL A 56 -46.38 -32.35 2.79
CA VAL A 56 -45.29 -32.96 2.04
C VAL A 56 -44.87 -31.98 0.97
N LEU A 57 -43.60 -31.58 0.98
CA LEU A 57 -42.98 -30.74 -0.03
C LEU A 57 -42.35 -31.62 -1.10
N ALA A 58 -43.02 -31.77 -2.23
CA ALA A 58 -42.55 -32.50 -3.38
C ALA A 58 -41.57 -31.62 -4.20
N LEU A 59 -40.38 -32.16 -4.48
CA LEU A 59 -39.29 -31.47 -5.18
C LEU A 59 -39.04 -32.20 -6.51
N GLY A 60 -39.10 -31.46 -7.61
CA GLY A 60 -38.87 -31.99 -8.95
C GLY A 60 -37.86 -31.15 -9.75
N GLY A 61 -37.29 -31.73 -10.79
CA GLY A 61 -36.40 -31.05 -11.72
C GLY A 61 -34.98 -30.85 -11.21
N ASP A 62 -34.17 -30.08 -11.96
CA ASP A 62 -32.78 -29.80 -11.69
C ASP A 62 -32.58 -28.52 -10.88
N TRP A 63 -31.98 -28.63 -9.69
CA TRP A 63 -31.77 -27.52 -8.72
C TRP A 63 -30.32 -27.05 -8.75
N ILE A 64 -29.93 -26.36 -9.82
CA ILE A 64 -28.56 -25.87 -10.04
C ILE A 64 -28.56 -24.34 -9.91
N ALA A 65 -27.80 -23.79 -8.96
CA ALA A 65 -27.73 -22.35 -8.65
C ALA A 65 -27.32 -21.51 -9.88
N GLN A 66 -26.37 -22.01 -10.66
CA GLN A 66 -25.90 -21.33 -11.86
C GLN A 66 -26.96 -21.17 -12.97
N SER A 67 -28.04 -21.95 -12.93
CA SER A 67 -29.14 -21.81 -13.87
C SER A 67 -29.97 -20.55 -13.69
N GLY A 68 -29.84 -19.86 -12.54
CA GLY A 68 -30.58 -18.65 -12.17
C GLY A 68 -32.10 -18.88 -12.02
N ARG A 69 -32.56 -20.13 -11.97
CA ARG A 69 -33.99 -20.51 -11.99
C ARG A 69 -34.52 -21.00 -10.65
N ILE A 70 -33.72 -20.93 -9.56
CA ILE A 70 -34.16 -21.43 -8.26
C ILE A 70 -35.26 -20.55 -7.70
N PRO A 71 -36.46 -21.09 -7.46
CA PRO A 71 -37.56 -20.33 -6.88
C PRO A 71 -37.24 -20.02 -5.41
N ALA A 72 -37.69 -18.85 -4.93
CA ALA A 72 -37.65 -18.56 -3.50
C ALA A 72 -38.82 -19.25 -2.81
N PHE A 73 -38.65 -19.78 -1.61
CA PHE A 73 -39.78 -20.30 -0.83
C PHE A 73 -40.55 -19.11 -0.24
N PRO A 74 -41.87 -19.00 -0.51
CA PRO A 74 -42.66 -17.87 0.00
C PRO A 74 -42.77 -17.94 1.51
N ALA A 75 -42.58 -16.82 2.19
CA ALA A 75 -42.64 -16.75 3.66
C ALA A 75 -43.99 -17.22 4.21
N ASP A 76 -45.08 -17.00 3.45
CA ASP A 76 -46.46 -17.37 3.81
C ASP A 76 -46.87 -18.76 3.27
N GLY A 77 -45.93 -19.50 2.67
CA GLY A 77 -46.22 -20.80 2.03
C GLY A 77 -46.79 -21.86 2.98
N LEU A 78 -46.60 -21.69 4.28
CA LEU A 78 -47.11 -22.58 5.32
C LEU A 78 -48.15 -21.92 6.23
N ALA A 79 -48.74 -20.78 5.85
CA ALA A 79 -49.68 -20.03 6.66
C ALA A 79 -51.00 -20.79 6.95
N GLY A 80 -51.31 -21.88 6.23
CA GLY A 80 -52.46 -22.75 6.46
C GLY A 80 -52.15 -24.06 7.19
N ALA A 81 -50.92 -24.25 7.63
CA ALA A 81 -50.51 -25.48 8.32
C ALA A 81 -50.98 -25.48 9.78
N THR A 82 -51.54 -26.61 10.24
CA THR A 82 -52.01 -26.74 11.64
C THR A 82 -50.82 -27.01 12.54
N ALA A 83 -50.65 -26.21 13.58
CA ALA A 83 -49.55 -26.38 14.55
C ALA A 83 -49.54 -27.83 15.11
N GLY A 84 -48.35 -28.45 15.08
CA GLY A 84 -48.16 -29.82 15.53
C GLY A 84 -48.10 -30.88 14.41
N GLN A 85 -48.27 -30.49 13.14
CA GLN A 85 -48.05 -31.36 11.98
C GLN A 85 -46.60 -31.26 11.53
N GLY A 86 -46.05 -32.36 10.93
CA GLY A 86 -44.68 -32.39 10.41
C GLY A 86 -44.63 -31.99 8.93
N LEU A 87 -43.58 -31.29 8.53
CA LEU A 87 -43.20 -31.07 7.14
C LEU A 87 -42.27 -32.19 6.70
N ALA A 88 -42.69 -33.00 5.71
CA ALA A 88 -41.85 -34.03 5.10
C ALA A 88 -41.46 -33.62 3.67
N PHE A 89 -40.42 -34.21 3.12
CA PHE A 89 -39.92 -33.93 1.77
C PHE A 89 -40.12 -35.16 0.88
N ASP A 90 -40.62 -34.97 -0.34
CA ASP A 90 -40.63 -35.99 -1.37
C ASP A 90 -39.63 -35.62 -2.47
N THR A 91 -38.59 -36.47 -2.58
CA THR A 91 -37.49 -36.28 -3.52
C THR A 91 -37.48 -37.28 -4.69
N THR A 92 -38.60 -37.97 -4.94
CA THR A 92 -38.67 -39.00 -5.97
C THR A 92 -38.47 -38.46 -7.37
N ALA A 93 -38.85 -37.20 -7.65
CA ALA A 93 -38.67 -36.51 -8.91
C ALA A 93 -37.48 -35.54 -8.94
N LEU A 94 -36.60 -35.59 -7.93
CA LEU A 94 -35.46 -34.73 -7.82
C LEU A 94 -34.36 -35.15 -8.80
N GLY A 95 -33.91 -34.23 -9.67
CA GLY A 95 -32.84 -34.43 -10.63
C GLY A 95 -31.46 -34.09 -10.03
N ARG A 96 -30.62 -33.40 -10.81
CA ARG A 96 -29.31 -32.90 -10.34
C ARG A 96 -29.51 -31.70 -9.43
N TRP A 97 -28.70 -31.61 -8.38
CA TRP A 97 -28.82 -30.53 -7.42
C TRP A 97 -27.44 -30.07 -6.91
N ASP A 98 -27.37 -28.82 -6.49
CA ASP A 98 -26.21 -28.19 -5.88
C ASP A 98 -26.62 -27.36 -4.62
N THR A 99 -25.80 -26.36 -4.26
CA THR A 99 -26.09 -25.45 -3.14
C THR A 99 -27.40 -24.69 -3.29
N GLY A 100 -27.97 -24.59 -4.49
CA GLY A 100 -29.26 -23.95 -4.73
C GLY A 100 -30.41 -24.69 -4.07
N LEU A 101 -30.43 -26.02 -4.11
CA LEU A 101 -31.39 -26.82 -3.37
C LEU A 101 -31.27 -26.59 -1.86
N ILE A 102 -30.05 -26.53 -1.35
CA ILE A 102 -29.80 -26.35 0.09
C ILE A 102 -30.32 -24.98 0.56
N ALA A 103 -30.14 -23.92 -0.24
CA ALA A 103 -30.68 -22.60 0.08
C ALA A 103 -32.21 -22.62 0.15
N PHE A 104 -32.87 -23.24 -0.84
CA PHE A 104 -34.33 -23.37 -0.85
C PHE A 104 -34.86 -24.21 0.35
N LEU A 105 -34.23 -25.35 0.64
CA LEU A 105 -34.60 -26.20 1.77
C LEU A 105 -34.37 -25.49 3.12
N TRP A 106 -33.38 -24.64 3.22
CA TRP A 106 -33.13 -23.84 4.42
C TRP A 106 -34.22 -22.79 4.62
N ASP A 107 -34.66 -22.11 3.55
CA ASP A 107 -35.79 -21.17 3.63
C ASP A 107 -37.08 -21.89 4.00
N ALA A 108 -37.38 -23.07 3.41
CA ALA A 108 -38.51 -23.90 3.75
C ALA A 108 -38.47 -24.38 5.21
N LYS A 109 -37.28 -24.81 5.70
CA LYS A 109 -37.10 -25.19 7.10
C LYS A 109 -37.35 -24.04 8.05
N ARG A 110 -36.87 -22.85 7.73
CA ARG A 110 -37.10 -21.63 8.52
C ARG A 110 -38.58 -21.28 8.60
N ALA A 111 -39.29 -21.32 7.46
CA ALA A 111 -40.72 -21.08 7.42
C ALA A 111 -41.50 -22.13 8.25
N ALA A 112 -41.08 -23.41 8.21
CA ALA A 112 -41.68 -24.47 9.01
C ALA A 112 -41.43 -24.27 10.53
N VAL A 113 -40.22 -23.93 10.93
CA VAL A 113 -39.89 -23.63 12.35
C VAL A 113 -40.69 -22.41 12.85
N THR A 114 -40.83 -21.37 12.01
CA THR A 114 -41.64 -20.18 12.37
C THR A 114 -43.15 -20.52 12.50
N ALA A 115 -43.64 -21.47 11.71
CA ALA A 115 -45.02 -21.98 11.80
C ALA A 115 -45.22 -23.03 12.90
N GLY A 116 -44.20 -23.40 13.66
CA GLY A 116 -44.26 -24.40 14.73
C GLY A 116 -44.36 -25.84 14.24
N LEU A 117 -43.93 -26.13 13.01
CA LEU A 117 -43.94 -27.45 12.40
C LEU A 117 -42.64 -28.20 12.66
N ALA A 118 -42.74 -29.50 12.95
CA ALA A 118 -41.57 -30.38 13.01
C ALA A 118 -41.11 -30.73 11.58
N VAL A 119 -39.80 -30.60 11.29
CA VAL A 119 -39.25 -30.90 9.97
C VAL A 119 -38.66 -32.29 9.95
N ASP A 120 -39.27 -33.17 9.11
CA ASP A 120 -38.77 -34.54 8.89
C ASP A 120 -37.81 -34.53 7.66
N SER A 121 -36.52 -34.58 7.90
CA SER A 121 -35.48 -34.60 6.88
C SER A 121 -35.02 -36.02 6.47
N ALA A 122 -35.70 -37.08 6.97
CA ALA A 122 -35.29 -38.47 6.72
C ALA A 122 -35.33 -38.87 5.25
N THR A 123 -36.22 -38.25 4.47
CA THR A 123 -36.42 -38.53 3.02
C THR A 123 -35.46 -37.77 2.10
N LEU A 124 -34.68 -36.81 2.64
CA LEU A 124 -33.68 -36.06 1.87
C LEU A 124 -32.44 -36.92 1.60
N PRO A 125 -31.72 -36.70 0.45
CA PRO A 125 -30.44 -37.31 0.20
C PRO A 125 -29.46 -37.07 1.35
N ASP A 126 -28.63 -38.07 1.68
CA ASP A 126 -27.72 -38.00 2.86
C ASP A 126 -26.82 -36.77 2.86
N SER A 127 -26.30 -36.38 1.70
CA SER A 127 -25.48 -35.18 1.54
C SER A 127 -26.25 -33.89 1.78
N ALA A 128 -27.49 -33.79 1.26
CA ALA A 128 -28.36 -32.64 1.49
C ALA A 128 -28.74 -32.50 2.97
N ARG A 129 -29.07 -33.61 3.62
CA ARG A 129 -29.39 -33.66 5.04
C ARG A 129 -28.21 -33.21 5.92
N LYS A 130 -27.00 -33.67 5.64
CA LYS A 130 -25.79 -33.25 6.35
C LYS A 130 -25.52 -31.75 6.18
N LEU A 131 -25.62 -31.23 4.96
CA LEU A 131 -25.43 -29.80 4.68
C LEU A 131 -26.49 -28.92 5.34
N LEU A 132 -27.75 -29.35 5.30
CA LEU A 132 -28.85 -28.65 5.98
C LEU A 132 -28.70 -28.65 7.52
N GLY A 133 -28.10 -29.69 8.07
CA GLY A 133 -27.80 -29.78 9.51
C GLY A 133 -26.66 -28.88 9.98
N LEU A 134 -25.81 -28.41 9.07
CA LEU A 134 -24.73 -27.46 9.38
C LEU A 134 -25.25 -26.00 9.43
N LEU A 135 -26.44 -25.74 8.87
CA LEU A 135 -27.01 -24.39 8.83
C LEU A 135 -27.79 -24.12 10.12
N PRO A 136 -27.65 -22.93 10.71
CA PRO A 136 -28.35 -22.59 11.95
C PRO A 136 -29.85 -22.53 11.71
N ASP A 137 -30.64 -23.07 12.64
CA ASP A 137 -32.11 -23.09 12.54
C ASP A 137 -32.74 -21.71 12.68
N GLN A 138 -32.02 -20.80 13.34
CA GLN A 138 -32.42 -19.40 13.45
C GLN A 138 -31.24 -18.53 12.96
N LEU A 139 -31.55 -17.56 12.09
CA LEU A 139 -30.61 -16.47 11.92
C LEU A 139 -30.43 -15.82 13.30
N ALA A 140 -29.18 -15.75 13.78
CA ALA A 140 -28.91 -14.90 14.92
C ALA A 140 -29.52 -13.53 14.60
N GLU A 141 -30.53 -13.11 15.37
CA GLU A 141 -31.07 -11.76 15.23
C GLU A 141 -29.89 -10.82 15.14
N PRO A 142 -29.81 -9.93 14.13
CA PRO A 142 -28.74 -8.97 14.04
C PRO A 142 -28.73 -8.23 15.37
N ARG A 143 -27.78 -8.58 16.23
CA ARG A 143 -27.62 -7.86 17.50
C ARG A 143 -27.57 -6.40 17.15
N PRO A 144 -28.51 -5.55 17.69
CA PRO A 144 -28.48 -4.14 17.39
C PRO A 144 -27.06 -3.68 17.66
N ALA A 145 -26.40 -3.15 16.62
CA ALA A 145 -25.03 -2.69 16.72
C ALA A 145 -24.96 -1.83 17.98
N PRO A 146 -24.06 -2.12 18.94
CA PRO A 146 -24.01 -1.38 20.18
C PRO A 146 -23.92 0.09 19.79
N ARG A 147 -24.93 0.90 20.18
CA ARG A 147 -24.89 2.35 19.93
C ARG A 147 -23.58 2.82 20.51
N ARG A 148 -22.62 3.18 19.64
CA ARG A 148 -21.31 3.74 20.02
C ARG A 148 -21.61 4.99 20.83
N ARG A 149 -21.76 4.86 22.14
CA ARG A 149 -21.69 6.01 23.04
C ARG A 149 -20.32 6.61 22.80
N PHE A 150 -20.31 7.86 22.37
CA PHE A 150 -19.09 8.63 22.24
C PHE A 150 -18.43 8.68 23.62
N GLN A 151 -17.42 7.86 23.82
CA GLN A 151 -16.62 7.82 25.04
C GLN A 151 -15.29 8.47 24.70
N PRO A 152 -15.12 9.77 24.99
CA PRO A 152 -13.92 10.51 24.60
C PRO A 152 -12.66 9.90 25.23
N LEU A 153 -12.78 9.36 26.44
CA LEU A 153 -11.67 8.70 27.13
C LEU A 153 -11.19 7.43 26.42
N ASN A 154 -12.11 6.61 25.93
CA ASN A 154 -11.78 5.42 25.14
C ASN A 154 -11.21 5.77 23.77
N TRP A 155 -11.63 6.87 23.17
CA TRP A 155 -11.11 7.36 21.90
C TRP A 155 -9.66 7.85 22.06
N ILE A 156 -9.39 8.67 23.10
CA ILE A 156 -8.04 9.15 23.42
C ILE A 156 -7.14 7.97 23.84
N GLY A 157 -7.63 7.10 24.74
CA GLY A 157 -6.87 5.94 25.22
C GLY A 157 -6.56 4.94 24.10
N GLY A 158 -7.52 4.65 23.22
CA GLY A 158 -7.29 3.79 22.05
C GLY A 158 -6.30 4.39 21.05
N GLY A 159 -6.35 5.71 20.85
CA GLY A 159 -5.41 6.42 20.01
C GLY A 159 -3.98 6.42 20.58
N THR A 160 -3.82 6.67 21.88
CA THR A 160 -2.50 6.63 22.55
C THR A 160 -1.91 5.23 22.60
N ILE A 161 -2.70 4.21 22.92
CA ILE A 161 -2.22 2.81 22.89
C ILE A 161 -1.84 2.42 21.47
N GLY A 162 -2.66 2.78 20.46
CA GLY A 162 -2.33 2.56 19.06
C GLY A 162 -1.00 3.21 18.67
N LEU A 163 -0.78 4.46 19.05
CA LEU A 163 0.45 5.19 18.75
C LEU A 163 1.66 4.59 19.47
N LEU A 164 1.53 4.19 20.74
CA LEU A 164 2.60 3.54 21.50
C LEU A 164 2.97 2.16 20.92
N THR A 165 1.98 1.37 20.52
CA THR A 165 2.24 0.08 19.87
C THR A 165 2.88 0.26 18.50
N GLU A 166 2.50 1.31 17.75
CA GLU A 166 3.13 1.66 16.49
C GLU A 166 4.60 2.05 16.69
N LEU A 167 4.88 2.94 17.66
CA LEU A 167 6.24 3.33 18.02
C LEU A 167 7.07 2.13 18.51
N GLY A 168 6.50 1.29 19.37
CA GLY A 168 7.17 0.09 19.86
C GLY A 168 7.61 -0.86 18.74
N THR A 169 6.73 -1.13 17.77
CA THR A 169 7.09 -1.94 16.60
C THR A 169 8.09 -1.26 15.67
N LEU A 170 8.06 0.05 15.52
CA LEU A 170 9.11 0.79 14.79
C LEU A 170 10.46 0.65 15.50
N CYS A 171 10.49 0.81 16.83
CA CYS A 171 11.73 0.63 17.61
C CYS A 171 12.28 -0.79 17.53
N THR A 172 11.44 -1.83 17.58
CA THR A 172 11.90 -3.21 17.44
C THR A 172 12.44 -3.51 16.03
N LEU A 173 11.80 -3.00 14.98
CA LEU A 173 12.33 -3.10 13.61
C LEU A 173 13.65 -2.33 13.44
N LEU A 174 13.72 -1.14 14.03
CA LEU A 174 14.93 -0.32 14.00
C LEU A 174 16.11 -1.02 14.70
N THR A 175 15.90 -1.56 15.91
CA THR A 175 16.93 -2.29 16.63
C THR A 175 17.36 -3.56 15.91
N ALA A 176 16.44 -4.33 15.34
CA ALA A 176 16.74 -5.50 14.53
C ALA A 176 17.56 -5.12 13.28
N THR A 177 17.18 -4.02 12.61
CA THR A 177 17.92 -3.52 11.44
C THR A 177 19.32 -3.03 11.80
N LEU A 178 19.48 -2.31 12.91
CA LEU A 178 20.79 -1.85 13.38
C LEU A 178 21.69 -3.04 13.78
N GLN A 179 21.15 -4.00 14.51
CA GLN A 179 21.89 -5.23 14.87
C GLN A 179 22.29 -6.02 13.63
N GLY A 180 21.36 -6.24 12.71
CA GLY A 180 21.61 -6.89 11.43
C GLY A 180 22.65 -6.12 10.58
N GLY A 181 22.58 -4.79 10.57
CA GLY A 181 23.55 -3.93 9.90
C GLY A 181 24.95 -4.04 10.46
N VAL A 182 25.09 -4.04 11.80
CA VAL A 182 26.40 -4.25 12.47
C VAL A 182 26.95 -5.64 12.16
N LEU A 183 26.11 -6.68 12.19
CA LEU A 183 26.52 -8.04 11.83
C LEU A 183 26.90 -8.16 10.35
N ALA A 184 26.25 -7.38 9.47
CA ALA A 184 26.59 -7.30 8.05
C ALA A 184 27.97 -6.66 7.84
N LEU A 185 28.27 -5.57 8.52
CA LEU A 185 29.58 -4.91 8.49
C LEU A 185 30.69 -5.83 9.02
N LEU A 186 30.38 -6.70 9.99
CA LEU A 186 31.29 -7.71 10.53
C LEU A 186 31.38 -8.97 9.65
N GLY A 187 30.71 -9.02 8.51
CA GLY A 187 30.71 -10.17 7.59
C GLY A 187 29.95 -11.40 8.12
N ARG A 188 29.18 -11.26 9.19
CA ARG A 188 28.45 -12.36 9.86
C ARG A 188 26.96 -12.42 9.53
N ALA A 189 26.43 -11.45 8.78
CA ALA A 189 25.03 -11.45 8.39
C ALA A 189 24.76 -12.41 7.23
N ARG A 190 23.60 -13.05 7.24
CA ARG A 190 23.10 -13.93 6.16
C ARG A 190 22.49 -13.13 4.99
N ILE A 191 23.04 -11.93 4.69
CA ILE A 191 22.54 -11.08 3.60
C ILE A 191 23.15 -11.55 2.29
N ARG A 192 22.33 -11.72 1.25
CA ARG A 192 22.81 -11.94 -0.11
C ARG A 192 23.36 -10.62 -0.66
N GLY A 193 24.66 -10.53 -0.87
CA GLY A 193 25.32 -9.34 -1.42
C GLY A 193 24.74 -8.89 -2.77
N VAL A 194 24.23 -9.84 -3.55
CA VAL A 194 23.55 -9.57 -4.85
C VAL A 194 22.27 -8.75 -4.65
N ASP A 195 21.46 -9.10 -3.65
CA ASP A 195 20.21 -8.40 -3.37
C ASP A 195 20.46 -6.99 -2.81
N LEU A 196 21.49 -6.84 -1.96
CA LEU A 196 21.93 -5.55 -1.47
C LEU A 196 22.41 -4.66 -2.63
N LEU A 197 23.25 -5.20 -3.52
CA LEU A 197 23.77 -4.44 -4.67
C LEU A 197 22.64 -4.05 -5.64
N ALA A 198 21.68 -4.94 -5.89
CA ALA A 198 20.50 -4.63 -6.70
C ALA A 198 19.71 -3.47 -6.08
N ASN A 199 19.42 -3.51 -4.77
CA ASN A 199 18.71 -2.42 -4.09
C ASN A 199 19.52 -1.10 -4.10
N ILE A 200 20.86 -1.13 -3.96
CA ILE A 200 21.71 0.06 -4.09
C ILE A 200 21.66 0.64 -5.50
N ARG A 201 21.70 -0.21 -6.53
CA ARG A 201 21.60 0.20 -7.92
C ARG A 201 20.26 0.84 -8.22
N ASP A 202 19.17 0.28 -7.68
CA ASP A 202 17.83 0.81 -7.87
C ASP A 202 17.60 2.10 -7.10
N ALA A 203 18.15 2.25 -5.90
CA ALA A 203 17.98 3.42 -5.05
C ALA A 203 18.90 4.59 -5.46
N GLY A 204 20.15 4.34 -5.84
CA GLY A 204 21.18 5.35 -6.02
C GLY A 204 21.15 6.04 -7.40
N PRO A 205 21.73 5.41 -8.46
CA PRO A 205 21.97 6.07 -9.75
C PRO A 205 20.72 6.66 -10.39
N SER A 206 19.62 5.98 -10.25
CA SER A 206 18.36 6.40 -10.82
C SER A 206 17.68 7.58 -10.09
N ALA A 207 18.14 7.93 -8.87
CA ALA A 207 17.71 9.11 -8.14
C ALA A 207 18.54 10.38 -8.45
N LEU A 208 19.73 10.22 -9.00
CA LEU A 208 20.68 11.33 -9.21
C LEU A 208 20.06 12.50 -9.99
N ILE A 209 19.33 12.23 -11.06
CA ILE A 209 18.74 13.29 -11.90
C ILE A 209 17.76 14.14 -11.09
N ILE A 210 16.86 13.50 -10.35
CA ILE A 210 15.84 14.21 -9.57
C ILE A 210 16.50 14.97 -8.42
N VAL A 211 17.45 14.34 -7.71
CA VAL A 211 18.22 14.97 -6.64
C VAL A 211 18.99 16.17 -7.16
N SER A 212 19.59 16.07 -8.36
CA SER A 212 20.29 17.19 -9.00
C SER A 212 19.37 18.37 -9.24
N VAL A 213 18.25 18.13 -9.90
CA VAL A 213 17.30 19.21 -10.24
C VAL A 213 16.79 19.89 -8.98
N VAL A 214 16.35 19.11 -8.00
CA VAL A 214 15.78 19.65 -6.76
C VAL A 214 16.81 20.45 -5.96
N ASN A 215 17.99 19.87 -5.70
CA ASN A 215 19.00 20.57 -4.91
C ASN A 215 19.58 21.80 -5.65
N PHE A 216 19.77 21.74 -6.97
CA PHE A 216 20.19 22.87 -7.76
C PHE A 216 19.22 24.04 -7.65
N LEU A 217 17.92 23.76 -7.84
CA LEU A 217 16.87 24.80 -7.73
C LEU A 217 16.78 25.38 -6.32
N ILE A 218 16.88 24.56 -5.28
CA ILE A 218 16.87 25.03 -3.90
C ILE A 218 18.07 25.95 -3.62
N GLY A 219 19.26 25.55 -4.03
CA GLY A 219 20.46 26.40 -3.91
C GLY A 219 20.34 27.72 -4.67
N ALA A 220 19.78 27.68 -5.88
CA ALA A 220 19.52 28.84 -6.70
C ALA A 220 18.47 29.78 -6.04
N ILE A 221 17.38 29.23 -5.49
CA ILE A 221 16.34 30.00 -4.78
C ILE A 221 16.91 30.65 -3.54
N LEU A 222 17.69 29.93 -2.73
CA LEU A 222 18.34 30.46 -1.54
C LEU A 222 19.29 31.62 -1.86
N ALA A 223 20.09 31.47 -2.92
CA ALA A 223 20.97 32.54 -3.39
C ALA A 223 20.17 33.76 -3.86
N PHE A 224 19.08 33.55 -4.62
CA PHE A 224 18.23 34.63 -5.11
C PHE A 224 17.58 35.40 -3.95
N VAL A 225 16.95 34.69 -3.04
CA VAL A 225 16.27 35.31 -1.86
C VAL A 225 17.31 35.98 -0.95
N GLY A 226 18.42 35.31 -0.71
CA GLY A 226 19.55 35.85 0.09
C GLY A 226 20.12 37.10 -0.55
N ALA A 227 20.34 37.12 -1.87
CA ALA A 227 20.81 38.28 -2.59
C ALA A 227 19.89 39.51 -2.46
N VAL A 228 18.57 39.29 -2.63
CA VAL A 228 17.57 40.40 -2.51
C VAL A 228 17.54 40.96 -1.10
N GLN A 229 17.72 40.16 -0.08
CA GLN A 229 17.67 40.64 1.31
C GLN A 229 19.00 41.26 1.75
N LEU A 230 20.14 40.62 1.50
CA LEU A 230 21.45 41.07 1.93
C LEU A 230 21.92 42.33 1.19
N ARG A 231 21.48 42.53 -0.07
CA ARG A 231 21.75 43.75 -0.83
C ARG A 231 21.22 45.00 -0.14
N LYS A 232 20.10 44.92 0.61
CA LYS A 232 19.55 46.03 1.38
C LYS A 232 20.47 46.53 2.49
N PHE A 233 21.38 45.66 2.94
CA PHE A 233 22.35 45.95 3.98
C PHE A 233 23.79 46.12 3.45
N ALA A 234 23.97 46.19 2.11
CA ALA A 234 25.28 46.17 1.46
C ALA A 234 26.17 44.99 1.89
N ALA A 235 25.53 43.85 2.18
CA ALA A 235 26.19 42.67 2.70
C ALA A 235 26.19 41.50 1.66
N ASP A 236 26.32 41.84 0.41
CA ASP A 236 26.18 40.92 -0.76
C ASP A 236 27.13 39.69 -0.64
N VAL A 237 28.34 39.88 -0.10
CA VAL A 237 29.36 38.83 0.02
C VAL A 237 28.90 37.68 0.93
N TYR A 238 28.06 37.97 1.91
CA TYR A 238 27.56 36.95 2.86
C TYR A 238 26.50 36.02 2.26
N VAL A 239 26.03 36.27 1.05
CA VAL A 239 25.12 35.32 0.32
C VAL A 239 25.79 33.95 0.19
N ALA A 240 27.10 33.92 -0.11
CA ALA A 240 27.87 32.69 -0.22
C ALA A 240 27.86 31.86 1.09
N ASN A 241 28.02 32.55 2.22
CA ASN A 241 28.00 31.92 3.56
C ASN A 241 26.63 31.36 3.88
N LEU A 242 25.58 32.15 3.64
CA LEU A 242 24.19 31.76 3.90
C LEU A 242 23.80 30.54 3.08
N VAL A 243 24.10 30.56 1.77
CA VAL A 243 23.78 29.42 0.88
C VAL A 243 24.58 28.18 1.26
N GLY A 244 25.89 28.32 1.46
CA GLY A 244 26.74 27.20 1.83
C GLY A 244 26.29 26.52 3.12
N LEU A 245 26.06 27.29 4.17
CA LEU A 245 25.63 26.79 5.47
C LEU A 245 24.22 26.18 5.41
N ALA A 246 23.26 26.90 4.80
CA ALA A 246 21.88 26.41 4.70
C ALA A 246 21.74 25.12 3.88
N VAL A 247 22.50 25.03 2.76
CA VAL A 247 22.49 23.83 1.93
C VAL A 247 23.09 22.65 2.67
N VAL A 248 24.26 22.81 3.26
CA VAL A 248 24.98 21.69 3.90
C VAL A 248 24.30 21.24 5.18
N ARG A 249 23.90 22.18 6.02
CA ARG A 249 23.32 21.88 7.34
C ARG A 249 21.92 21.31 7.25
N GLU A 250 21.05 21.86 6.35
CA GLU A 250 19.63 21.57 6.34
C GLU A 250 19.13 21.05 4.99
N MET A 251 19.23 21.88 3.96
CA MET A 251 18.44 21.69 2.74
C MET A 251 18.81 20.45 1.95
N ALA A 252 20.10 20.15 1.78
CA ALA A 252 20.53 19.00 0.99
C ALA A 252 20.06 17.68 1.61
N ALA A 253 20.16 17.54 2.94
CA ALA A 253 19.72 16.33 3.63
C ALA A 253 18.21 16.13 3.54
N VAL A 254 17.42 17.19 3.85
CA VAL A 254 15.96 17.14 3.86
C VAL A 254 15.39 16.93 2.46
N MET A 255 15.86 17.70 1.47
CA MET A 255 15.33 17.59 0.11
C MET A 255 15.68 16.25 -0.52
N THR A 256 16.88 15.73 -0.31
CA THR A 256 17.26 14.39 -0.76
C THR A 256 16.38 13.35 -0.07
N ALA A 257 16.11 13.48 1.24
CA ALA A 257 15.26 12.55 1.97
C ALA A 257 13.81 12.57 1.47
N ILE A 258 13.24 13.74 1.20
CA ILE A 258 11.88 13.88 0.65
C ILE A 258 11.78 13.20 -0.72
N VAL A 259 12.77 13.42 -1.60
CA VAL A 259 12.83 12.77 -2.92
C VAL A 259 12.91 11.25 -2.76
N MET A 260 13.75 10.75 -1.86
CA MET A 260 13.93 9.32 -1.62
C MET A 260 12.71 8.69 -0.93
N ALA A 261 12.02 9.39 -0.04
CA ALA A 261 10.77 8.93 0.54
C ALA A 261 9.70 8.73 -0.54
N GLY A 262 9.57 9.70 -1.46
CA GLY A 262 8.63 9.62 -2.57
C GLY A 262 8.93 8.48 -3.53
N ARG A 263 10.18 8.39 -3.98
CA ARG A 263 10.58 7.45 -5.01
C ARG A 263 10.88 6.05 -4.47
N THR A 264 11.85 5.95 -3.58
CA THR A 264 12.36 4.65 -3.11
C THR A 264 11.49 4.10 -1.98
N GLY A 265 11.04 4.95 -1.06
CA GLY A 265 10.15 4.57 0.02
C GLY A 265 8.81 4.03 -0.49
N GLY A 266 8.18 4.76 -1.42
CA GLY A 266 6.95 4.32 -2.07
C GLY A 266 7.13 3.00 -2.85
N ALA A 267 8.23 2.86 -3.59
CA ALA A 267 8.56 1.64 -4.33
C ALA A 267 8.77 0.43 -3.43
N TYR A 268 9.45 0.59 -2.29
CA TYR A 268 9.65 -0.48 -1.31
C TYR A 268 8.32 -0.94 -0.70
N ALA A 269 7.46 0.00 -0.31
CA ALA A 269 6.14 -0.33 0.20
C ALA A 269 5.29 -1.07 -0.84
N ALA A 270 5.29 -0.61 -2.09
CA ALA A 270 4.57 -1.26 -3.18
C ALA A 270 5.09 -2.68 -3.44
N ARG A 271 6.43 -2.88 -3.51
CA ARG A 271 7.04 -4.19 -3.73
C ARG A 271 6.66 -5.18 -2.64
N ILE A 272 6.78 -4.78 -1.36
CA ILE A 272 6.44 -5.64 -0.23
C ILE A 272 4.94 -5.94 -0.21
N ALA A 273 4.08 -4.95 -0.50
CA ALA A 273 2.64 -5.14 -0.61
C ALA A 273 2.27 -6.12 -1.73
N THR A 274 2.97 -6.09 -2.87
CA THR A 274 2.78 -7.06 -3.97
C THR A 274 3.18 -8.46 -3.51
N MET A 275 4.32 -8.62 -2.83
CA MET A 275 4.74 -9.91 -2.28
C MET A 275 3.73 -10.45 -1.25
N GLN A 276 3.10 -9.56 -0.47
CA GLN A 276 2.02 -9.93 0.45
C GLN A 276 0.76 -10.40 -0.30
N GLY A 277 0.40 -9.70 -1.37
CA GLY A 277 -0.73 -10.07 -2.22
C GLY A 277 -0.55 -11.40 -2.95
N ASN A 278 0.68 -11.71 -3.36
CA ASN A 278 1.06 -12.97 -4.01
C ASN A 278 1.32 -14.13 -3.02
N GLU A 279 1.13 -13.92 -1.72
CA GLU A 279 1.41 -14.90 -0.67
C GLU A 279 2.89 -15.34 -0.57
N GLU A 280 3.81 -14.61 -1.21
CA GLU A 280 5.25 -14.90 -1.16
C GLU A 280 5.81 -14.76 0.26
N ILE A 281 5.30 -13.79 1.02
CA ILE A 281 5.70 -13.57 2.42
C ILE A 281 5.22 -14.71 3.32
N ASP A 282 3.98 -15.20 3.10
CA ASP A 282 3.43 -16.33 3.83
C ASP A 282 4.23 -17.61 3.53
N ALA A 283 4.62 -17.82 2.27
CA ALA A 283 5.48 -18.93 1.88
C ALA A 283 6.85 -18.91 2.57
N LEU A 284 7.48 -17.73 2.67
CA LEU A 284 8.76 -17.57 3.38
C LEU A 284 8.62 -17.90 4.88
N GLN A 285 7.51 -17.50 5.50
CA GLN A 285 7.24 -17.84 6.91
C GLN A 285 7.08 -19.34 7.13
N VAL A 286 6.36 -20.05 6.24
CA VAL A 286 6.19 -21.51 6.32
C VAL A 286 7.52 -22.24 6.18
N ILE A 287 8.44 -21.75 5.36
CA ILE A 287 9.80 -22.30 5.19
C ILE A 287 10.69 -21.97 6.40
N GLY A 288 10.27 -21.03 7.29
CA GLY A 288 11.04 -20.62 8.46
C GLY A 288 12.10 -19.55 8.17
N ILE A 289 11.99 -18.82 7.04
CA ILE A 289 12.91 -17.73 6.70
C ILE A 289 12.41 -16.44 7.34
N PRO A 290 13.21 -15.76 8.20
CA PRO A 290 12.81 -14.51 8.82
C PRO A 290 12.71 -13.39 7.78
N ILE A 291 11.53 -12.80 7.66
CA ILE A 291 11.23 -11.71 6.70
C ILE A 291 12.13 -10.50 6.95
N SER A 292 12.43 -10.22 8.23
CA SER A 292 13.31 -9.13 8.64
C SER A 292 14.67 -9.19 7.95
N ASP A 293 15.28 -10.37 7.92
CA ASP A 293 16.65 -10.55 7.44
C ASP A 293 16.72 -10.69 5.92
N TYR A 294 15.66 -11.26 5.33
CA TYR A 294 15.64 -11.57 3.91
C TYR A 294 15.15 -10.40 3.04
N ILE A 295 14.13 -9.66 3.48
CA ILE A 295 13.50 -8.58 2.70
C ILE A 295 13.83 -7.20 3.26
N LEU A 296 13.61 -6.99 4.58
CA LEU A 296 13.71 -5.67 5.17
C LEU A 296 15.16 -5.19 5.29
N LEU A 297 16.01 -6.02 5.81
CA LEU A 297 17.40 -5.65 6.11
C LEU A 297 18.17 -5.22 4.85
N PRO A 298 18.18 -5.95 3.72
CA PRO A 298 18.90 -5.51 2.52
C PRO A 298 18.30 -4.22 1.92
N ALA A 299 16.98 -4.00 2.01
CA ALA A 299 16.36 -2.79 1.52
C ALA A 299 16.72 -1.55 2.35
N VAL A 300 16.65 -1.67 3.68
CA VAL A 300 17.02 -0.58 4.60
C VAL A 300 18.51 -0.28 4.54
N MET A 301 19.35 -1.31 4.50
CA MET A 301 20.81 -1.15 4.39
C MET A 301 21.22 -0.47 3.08
N ALA A 302 20.56 -0.79 1.98
CA ALA A 302 20.78 -0.11 0.70
C ALA A 302 20.49 1.39 0.80
N LEU A 303 19.41 1.79 1.46
CA LEU A 303 19.07 3.19 1.71
C LEU A 303 20.09 3.88 2.62
N VAL A 304 20.45 3.23 3.74
CA VAL A 304 21.43 3.75 4.70
C VAL A 304 22.79 3.98 4.04
N PHE A 305 23.17 3.12 3.12
CA PHE A 305 24.39 3.29 2.35
C PHE A 305 24.26 4.40 1.28
N THR A 306 23.17 4.44 0.55
CA THR A 306 23.00 5.32 -0.61
C THR A 306 22.72 6.78 -0.20
N MET A 307 21.92 7.00 0.83
CA MET A 307 21.46 8.34 1.25
C MET A 307 22.60 9.30 1.60
N PRO A 308 23.63 8.93 2.37
CA PRO A 308 24.73 9.83 2.67
C PRO A 308 25.50 10.28 1.42
N PHE A 309 25.67 9.40 0.44
CA PHE A 309 26.32 9.76 -0.83
C PHE A 309 25.47 10.71 -1.66
N LEU A 310 24.13 10.48 -1.69
CA LEU A 310 23.20 11.40 -2.34
C LEU A 310 23.16 12.76 -1.64
N TYR A 311 23.29 12.79 -0.31
CA TYR A 311 23.39 14.03 0.46
C TYR A 311 24.64 14.82 0.07
N LEU A 312 25.83 14.19 0.06
CA LEU A 312 27.08 14.85 -0.35
C LEU A 312 27.00 15.35 -1.78
N TYR A 313 26.45 14.56 -2.67
CA TYR A 313 26.17 14.96 -4.04
C TYR A 313 25.20 16.14 -4.10
N GLY A 314 24.11 16.10 -3.31
CA GLY A 314 23.12 17.17 -3.18
C GLY A 314 23.74 18.48 -2.67
N CYS A 315 24.69 18.41 -1.73
CA CYS A 315 25.45 19.58 -1.27
C CYS A 315 26.22 20.23 -2.41
N LEU A 316 26.95 19.43 -3.19
CA LEU A 316 27.71 19.96 -4.35
C LEU A 316 26.81 20.62 -5.36
N VAL A 317 25.73 19.97 -5.74
CA VAL A 317 24.78 20.49 -6.74
C VAL A 317 24.02 21.70 -6.23
N GLY A 318 23.62 21.71 -4.96
CA GLY A 318 22.96 22.86 -4.33
C GLY A 318 23.88 24.09 -4.25
N MET A 319 25.15 23.90 -3.85
CA MET A 319 26.14 24.96 -3.86
C MET A 319 26.42 25.49 -5.29
N LEU A 320 26.42 24.60 -6.31
CA LEU A 320 26.52 25.01 -7.71
C LEU A 320 25.32 25.85 -8.14
N GLY A 321 24.11 25.50 -7.74
CA GLY A 321 22.92 26.32 -8.01
C GLY A 321 23.03 27.72 -7.41
N GLY A 322 23.49 27.81 -6.16
CA GLY A 322 23.76 29.09 -5.50
C GLY A 322 24.86 29.90 -6.17
N PHE A 323 25.94 29.24 -6.59
CA PHE A 323 27.06 29.84 -7.31
C PHE A 323 26.62 30.51 -8.62
N VAL A 324 25.85 29.81 -9.45
CA VAL A 324 25.36 30.32 -10.75
C VAL A 324 24.52 31.59 -10.56
N VAL A 325 23.59 31.58 -9.59
CA VAL A 325 22.73 32.76 -9.34
C VAL A 325 23.53 33.90 -8.71
N SER A 326 24.46 33.61 -7.80
CA SER A 326 25.25 34.67 -7.16
C SER A 326 26.15 35.41 -8.17
N ILE A 327 26.77 34.71 -9.11
CA ILE A 327 27.54 35.37 -10.18
C ILE A 327 26.65 36.17 -11.12
N ALA A 328 25.50 35.63 -11.48
CA ALA A 328 24.58 36.28 -12.40
C ALA A 328 23.95 37.58 -11.83
N MET A 329 23.74 37.63 -10.49
CA MET A 329 23.01 38.74 -9.87
C MET A 329 23.88 39.70 -9.04
N LEU A 330 25.00 39.27 -8.49
CA LEU A 330 25.75 40.00 -7.48
C LEU A 330 27.14 40.31 -7.99
N ASN A 331 27.54 40.72 -9.02
CA ASN A 331 28.88 41.11 -9.46
C ASN A 331 30.07 40.51 -8.62
N ILE A 332 29.85 39.34 -8.02
CA ILE A 332 30.84 38.61 -7.21
C ILE A 332 31.68 37.77 -8.15
N THR A 333 32.99 37.81 -7.98
CA THR A 333 33.87 36.96 -8.78
C THR A 333 33.75 35.52 -8.38
N GLY A 334 33.83 34.56 -9.32
CA GLY A 334 33.72 33.12 -9.04
C GLY A 334 34.70 32.64 -7.98
N PRO A 335 36.02 32.99 -8.03
CA PRO A 335 36.94 32.64 -6.97
C PRO A 335 36.58 33.21 -5.61
N GLY A 336 36.07 34.46 -5.57
CA GLY A 336 35.61 35.10 -4.33
C GLY A 336 34.47 34.34 -3.67
N TYR A 337 33.45 33.91 -4.45
CA TYR A 337 32.37 33.08 -3.95
C TYR A 337 32.85 31.75 -3.35
N LEU A 338 33.74 31.02 -4.07
CA LEU A 338 34.28 29.74 -3.62
C LEU A 338 35.09 29.90 -2.34
N TYR A 339 35.95 30.90 -2.27
CA TYR A 339 36.75 31.17 -1.07
C TYR A 339 35.87 31.45 0.13
N GLN A 340 34.85 32.27 -0.05
CA GLN A 340 33.90 32.63 1.00
C GLN A 340 33.08 31.42 1.46
N THR A 341 32.59 30.59 0.53
CA THR A 341 31.82 29.37 0.85
C THR A 341 32.67 28.37 1.61
N LEU A 342 33.95 28.11 1.19
CA LEU A 342 34.85 27.21 1.87
C LEU A 342 35.24 27.69 3.29
N GLY A 343 35.37 29.01 3.47
CA GLY A 343 35.63 29.58 4.77
C GLY A 343 34.43 29.56 5.75
N ALA A 344 33.21 29.59 5.19
CA ALA A 344 32.00 29.69 5.97
C ALA A 344 31.43 28.33 6.42
N VAL A 345 31.75 27.24 5.74
CA VAL A 345 31.18 25.91 6.01
C VAL A 345 32.24 25.02 6.65
N PRO A 346 32.28 24.94 7.99
CA PRO A 346 33.24 24.08 8.69
C PRO A 346 32.85 22.60 8.51
N PHE A 347 33.86 21.72 8.59
CA PHE A 347 33.69 20.28 8.35
C PHE A 347 32.68 19.60 9.28
N ASN A 348 32.49 20.10 10.51
CA ASN A 348 31.50 19.57 11.45
C ASN A 348 30.06 19.67 10.92
N GLN A 349 29.74 20.67 10.11
CA GLN A 349 28.40 20.80 9.49
C GLN A 349 28.15 19.69 8.45
N PHE A 350 29.19 19.29 7.70
CA PHE A 350 29.07 18.13 6.81
C PHE A 350 28.86 16.82 7.58
N VAL A 351 29.57 16.64 8.70
CA VAL A 351 29.40 15.46 9.56
C VAL A 351 27.99 15.43 10.15
N PHE A 352 27.45 16.56 10.59
CA PHE A 352 26.12 16.67 11.10
C PHE A 352 25.07 16.32 10.04
N GLY A 353 25.16 16.90 8.84
CA GLY A 353 24.26 16.60 7.74
C GLY A 353 24.37 15.14 7.26
N PHE A 354 25.57 14.56 7.29
CA PHE A 354 25.80 13.14 7.00
C PHE A 354 25.08 12.24 8.01
N LEU A 355 25.22 12.49 9.31
CA LEU A 355 24.55 11.74 10.36
C LEU A 355 23.03 11.86 10.25
N LYS A 356 22.52 13.07 9.95
CA LYS A 356 21.13 13.37 9.70
C LYS A 356 20.57 12.56 8.50
N SER A 357 21.35 12.47 7.40
CA SER A 357 20.96 11.69 6.23
C SER A 357 20.84 10.18 6.52
N VAL A 358 21.73 9.64 7.37
CA VAL A 358 21.63 8.24 7.83
C VAL A 358 20.37 8.01 8.65
N ALA A 359 20.03 8.93 9.56
CA ALA A 359 18.82 8.83 10.35
C ALA A 359 17.54 8.88 9.49
N PHE A 360 17.52 9.75 8.48
CA PHE A 360 16.41 9.82 7.52
C PHE A 360 16.30 8.54 6.69
N ALA A 361 17.43 7.94 6.28
CA ALA A 361 17.43 6.68 5.55
C ALA A 361 16.80 5.54 6.36
N LEU A 362 17.17 5.43 7.63
CA LEU A 362 16.60 4.45 8.57
C LEU A 362 15.09 4.66 8.72
N LEU A 363 14.68 5.90 8.95
CA LEU A 363 13.27 6.24 9.12
C LEU A 363 12.46 5.87 7.87
N ILE A 364 12.91 6.30 6.68
CA ILE A 364 12.22 6.02 5.41
C ILE A 364 12.17 4.51 5.15
N GLY A 365 13.30 3.82 5.32
CA GLY A 365 13.39 2.39 5.06
C GLY A 365 12.45 1.58 5.96
N VAL A 366 12.53 1.81 7.27
CA VAL A 366 11.71 1.06 8.26
C VAL A 366 10.23 1.37 8.10
N THR A 367 9.85 2.65 7.94
CA THR A 367 8.43 3.02 7.78
C THR A 367 7.82 2.46 6.50
N SER A 368 8.55 2.53 5.37
CA SER A 368 8.09 2.01 4.09
C SER A 368 7.92 0.50 4.11
N CYS A 369 8.90 -0.23 4.64
CA CYS A 369 8.82 -1.68 4.78
C CYS A 369 7.65 -2.10 5.67
N ARG A 370 7.44 -1.42 6.81
CA ARG A 370 6.33 -1.70 7.71
C ARG A 370 4.97 -1.48 7.07
N ILE A 371 4.81 -0.37 6.33
CA ILE A 371 3.55 -0.06 5.64
C ILE A 371 3.28 -1.10 4.57
N GLY A 372 4.30 -1.54 3.83
CA GLY A 372 4.18 -2.61 2.86
C GLY A 372 3.72 -3.93 3.48
N LEU A 373 4.29 -4.34 4.61
CA LEU A 373 3.90 -5.55 5.34
C LEU A 373 2.47 -5.53 5.90
N LYS A 374 1.92 -4.34 6.16
CA LYS A 374 0.54 -4.15 6.63
C LYS A 374 -0.48 -3.94 5.51
N ALA A 375 -0.05 -3.99 4.26
CA ALA A 375 -0.94 -3.81 3.12
C ALA A 375 -1.95 -4.95 3.00
N GLY A 376 -3.12 -4.65 2.48
CA GLY A 376 -4.08 -5.68 2.09
C GLY A 376 -3.59 -6.47 0.86
N ARG A 377 -4.34 -7.50 0.49
CA ARG A 377 -3.96 -8.45 -0.59
C ARG A 377 -4.48 -8.05 -1.97
N SER A 378 -5.18 -6.93 -2.10
CA SER A 378 -5.69 -6.48 -3.39
C SER A 378 -4.71 -5.57 -4.13
N ALA A 379 -4.80 -5.52 -5.46
CA ALA A 379 -4.01 -4.60 -6.27
C ALA A 379 -4.24 -3.12 -5.89
N ALA A 380 -5.44 -2.77 -5.43
CA ALA A 380 -5.75 -1.43 -4.93
C ALA A 380 -4.98 -1.11 -3.64
N ASP A 381 -4.81 -2.10 -2.76
CA ASP A 381 -4.09 -1.94 -1.49
C ASP A 381 -2.60 -1.66 -1.71
N VAL A 382 -1.99 -2.17 -2.80
CA VAL A 382 -0.61 -1.89 -3.19
C VAL A 382 -0.43 -0.38 -3.45
N GLY A 383 -1.34 0.23 -4.21
CA GLY A 383 -1.32 1.67 -4.48
C GLY A 383 -1.51 2.50 -3.20
N VAL A 384 -2.43 2.08 -2.34
CA VAL A 384 -2.68 2.73 -1.04
C VAL A 384 -1.45 2.63 -0.13
N ALA A 385 -0.79 1.47 -0.08
CA ALA A 385 0.43 1.27 0.70
C ALA A 385 1.56 2.17 0.22
N ALA A 386 1.79 2.25 -1.10
CA ALA A 386 2.78 3.14 -1.68
C ALA A 386 2.55 4.61 -1.29
N THR A 387 1.32 5.10 -1.47
CA THR A 387 0.97 6.48 -1.13
C THR A 387 1.12 6.77 0.36
N ARG A 388 0.67 5.85 1.23
CA ARG A 388 0.83 5.98 2.69
C ARG A 388 2.30 6.00 3.10
N ALA A 389 3.16 5.21 2.47
CA ALA A 389 4.59 5.18 2.74
C ALA A 389 5.26 6.51 2.37
N VAL A 390 4.90 7.09 1.23
CA VAL A 390 5.39 8.42 0.81
C VAL A 390 5.01 9.48 1.83
N VAL A 391 3.72 9.57 2.18
CA VAL A 391 3.23 10.57 3.13
C VAL A 391 3.88 10.39 4.51
N ALA A 392 3.91 9.16 5.03
CA ALA A 392 4.53 8.87 6.32
C ALA A 392 6.04 9.17 6.32
N GLY A 393 6.74 8.86 5.22
CA GLY A 393 8.15 9.16 5.04
C GLY A 393 8.41 10.66 5.06
N ILE A 394 7.68 11.44 4.28
CA ILE A 394 7.84 12.90 4.22
C ILE A 394 7.55 13.56 5.57
N VAL A 395 6.41 13.23 6.19
CA VAL A 395 6.03 13.78 7.50
C VAL A 395 7.06 13.38 8.56
N GLY A 396 7.51 12.12 8.54
CA GLY A 396 8.52 11.63 9.46
C GLY A 396 9.87 12.32 9.29
N VAL A 397 10.32 12.58 8.06
CA VAL A 397 11.54 13.34 7.77
C VAL A 397 11.45 14.74 8.33
N ILE A 398 10.36 15.48 8.07
CA ILE A 398 10.17 16.85 8.57
C ILE A 398 10.13 16.88 10.12
N ALA A 399 9.43 15.92 10.73
CA ALA A 399 9.37 15.83 12.18
C ALA A 399 10.74 15.52 12.80
N MET A 400 11.49 14.60 12.21
CA MET A 400 12.84 14.26 12.65
C MET A 400 13.82 15.43 12.42
N ASP A 401 13.66 16.17 11.33
CA ASP A 401 14.43 17.36 11.04
C ASP A 401 14.29 18.41 12.12
N ALA A 402 13.07 18.68 12.56
CA ALA A 402 12.82 19.61 13.68
C ALA A 402 13.52 19.16 14.98
N VAL A 403 13.55 17.84 15.24
CA VAL A 403 14.29 17.30 16.40
C VAL A 403 15.79 17.51 16.26
N PHE A 404 16.36 17.27 15.06
CA PHE A 404 17.78 17.51 14.81
C PHE A 404 18.14 18.99 14.91
N ALA A 405 17.26 19.91 14.49
CA ALA A 405 17.47 21.35 14.64
C ALA A 405 17.59 21.76 16.12
N VAL A 406 16.72 21.20 16.97
CA VAL A 406 16.80 21.44 18.43
C VAL A 406 18.08 20.85 19.04
N ILE A 407 18.45 19.63 18.62
CA ILE A 407 19.69 18.97 19.09
C ILE A 407 20.92 19.82 18.70
N ALA A 408 20.94 20.34 17.47
CA ALA A 408 22.03 21.16 16.98
C ALA A 408 22.16 22.47 17.76
N ASP A 409 21.05 23.10 18.10
CA ASP A 409 21.02 24.33 18.91
C ASP A 409 21.56 24.07 20.34
N VAL A 410 21.11 22.98 20.98
CA VAL A 410 21.57 22.59 22.32
C VAL A 410 23.06 22.17 22.33
N ALA A 411 23.51 21.54 21.26
CA ALA A 411 24.91 21.10 21.11
C ALA A 411 25.87 22.25 20.71
N GLY A 412 25.33 23.42 20.34
CA GLY A 412 26.14 24.56 19.92
C GLY A 412 26.82 24.37 18.56
N ILE A 413 26.21 23.56 17.67
CA ILE A 413 26.74 23.22 16.35
C ILE A 413 26.09 24.10 15.28
#